data_32a37bf635c918270a81344e0f524819
#
_entry.id   32a37bf635c918270a81344e0f524819
#
_cell.length_a   1.000
_cell.length_b   1.000
_cell.length_c   1.000
_cell.angle_alpha   90.00
_cell.angle_beta   90.00
_cell.angle_gamma   90.00
#
_symmetry.space_group_name_H-M   'P 1'
#
loop_
_entity.id
_entity.type
_entity.pdbx_description
1 polymer ?
#
loop_
_entity_poly.entity_id
_entity_poly.type
_entity_poly.pdbx_seq_one_letter_code
_entity_poly.pdbx_strand_id
1 'polypeptide(L)'
;LGLTSGGPAYYSAAIRELFEEVGILLVYKADNSCIDNKVLESYRDKLNNGCISWINFLHHNHLLLDYNSLHYFSFWITPLGIPKRYTTRFFLALLPKDQLATHCGGELVDSCWMSANDALIANQDGDISIPYPTLVTLRQMSEFNSLQSLLNWADERARVGVPCYFPSMHSDVNETRLDTSFDS
;
A
#
# COMPACT_ATOMS: atom_id res chain seq x y z
N LEU A 1 -7.59 -9.95 -13.34
CA LEU A 1 -6.51 -9.30 -12.56
C LEU A 1 -5.13 -9.38 -13.22
N GLY A 2 -4.95 -10.03 -14.38
CA GLY A 2 -3.69 -10.10 -15.14
C GLY A 2 -2.50 -10.75 -14.42
N LEU A 3 -2.66 -11.26 -13.21
CA LEU A 3 -1.63 -11.92 -12.44
C LEU A 3 -1.68 -13.42 -12.66
N THR A 4 -0.60 -14.00 -13.14
CA THR A 4 -0.52 -15.41 -13.54
C THR A 4 -0.60 -16.40 -12.38
N SER A 5 -0.29 -15.98 -11.14
CA SER A 5 -0.50 -16.75 -9.91
C SER A 5 -0.43 -15.84 -8.68
N GLY A 6 -1.14 -16.19 -7.59
CA GLY A 6 -1.08 -15.51 -6.31
C GLY A 6 -1.72 -14.10 -6.25
N GLY A 7 -2.27 -13.59 -7.35
CA GLY A 7 -2.85 -12.25 -7.42
C GLY A 7 -3.85 -11.92 -6.33
N PRO A 8 -4.92 -12.71 -6.15
CA PRO A 8 -5.92 -12.47 -5.12
C PRO A 8 -5.35 -12.45 -3.70
N ALA A 9 -4.31 -13.26 -3.42
CA ALA A 9 -3.67 -13.31 -2.12
C ALA A 9 -2.95 -11.99 -1.77
N TYR A 10 -2.29 -11.34 -2.74
CA TYR A 10 -1.63 -10.04 -2.52
C TYR A 10 -2.63 -8.91 -2.30
N TYR A 11 -3.73 -8.90 -3.03
CA TYR A 11 -4.81 -7.94 -2.81
C TYR A 11 -5.46 -8.15 -1.44
N SER A 12 -5.73 -9.40 -1.05
CA SER A 12 -6.25 -9.72 0.27
C SER A 12 -5.29 -9.28 1.37
N ALA A 13 -3.98 -9.51 1.20
CA ALA A 13 -2.97 -9.07 2.14
C ALA A 13 -2.93 -7.54 2.24
N ALA A 14 -2.96 -6.82 1.12
CA ALA A 14 -2.96 -5.35 1.12
C ALA A 14 -4.18 -4.77 1.86
N ILE A 15 -5.39 -5.33 1.66
CA ILE A 15 -6.59 -4.88 2.37
C ILE A 15 -6.49 -5.23 3.87
N ARG A 16 -5.94 -6.40 4.21
CA ARG A 16 -5.74 -6.80 5.60
C ARG A 16 -4.79 -5.85 6.32
N GLU A 17 -3.59 -5.63 5.77
CA GLU A 17 -2.57 -4.73 6.34
C GLU A 17 -3.10 -3.30 6.48
N LEU A 18 -3.82 -2.80 5.46
CA LEU A 18 -4.46 -1.48 5.51
C LEU A 18 -5.45 -1.39 6.68
N PHE A 19 -6.22 -2.45 6.94
CA PHE A 19 -7.14 -2.49 8.06
C PHE A 19 -6.42 -2.62 9.41
N GLU A 20 -5.47 -3.52 9.52
CA GLU A 20 -4.71 -3.76 10.76
C GLU A 20 -3.89 -2.54 11.17
N GLU A 21 -3.23 -1.84 10.22
CA GLU A 21 -2.34 -0.73 10.51
C GLU A 21 -3.05 0.63 10.65
N VAL A 22 -4.02 0.94 9.78
CA VAL A 22 -4.65 2.27 9.76
C VAL A 22 -6.18 2.26 9.87
N GLY A 23 -6.80 1.09 10.07
CA GLY A 23 -8.25 0.97 10.31
C GLY A 23 -9.12 1.13 9.08
N ILE A 24 -8.55 1.22 7.87
CA ILE A 24 -9.30 1.36 6.63
C ILE A 24 -9.60 -0.01 6.05
N LEU A 25 -10.88 -0.33 5.87
CA LEU A 25 -11.35 -1.61 5.38
C LEU A 25 -12.04 -1.47 4.03
N LEU A 26 -11.44 -2.05 3.00
CA LEU A 26 -11.96 -2.05 1.61
C LEU A 26 -12.78 -3.33 1.37
N VAL A 27 -14.03 -3.29 1.77
CA VAL A 27 -14.98 -4.41 1.65
C VAL A 27 -16.38 -3.93 1.29
N TYR A 28 -17.20 -4.86 0.86
CA TYR A 28 -18.64 -4.68 0.75
C TYR A 28 -19.37 -5.91 1.29
N LYS A 29 -20.63 -5.75 1.64
CA LYS A 29 -21.55 -6.84 1.95
C LYS A 29 -22.49 -7.06 0.77
N ALA A 30 -22.89 -8.31 0.55
CA ALA A 30 -23.82 -8.66 -0.52
C ALA A 30 -25.18 -7.95 -0.41
N ASP A 31 -25.58 -7.59 0.81
CA ASP A 31 -26.81 -6.86 1.12
C ASP A 31 -26.64 -5.33 1.16
N ASN A 32 -25.45 -4.82 0.81
CA ASN A 32 -25.06 -3.40 0.89
C ASN A 32 -25.25 -2.76 2.29
N SER A 33 -25.36 -3.56 3.36
CA SER A 33 -25.40 -3.03 4.72
C SER A 33 -24.02 -2.54 5.18
N CYS A 34 -23.99 -1.50 5.99
CA CYS A 34 -22.77 -1.02 6.62
C CYS A 34 -22.41 -1.85 7.87
N ILE A 35 -21.14 -1.82 8.25
CA ILE A 35 -20.69 -2.36 9.53
C ILE A 35 -20.49 -1.17 10.47
N ASP A 36 -20.91 -1.31 11.70
CA ASP A 36 -20.70 -0.31 12.74
C ASP A 36 -19.19 -0.15 13.02
N ASN A 37 -18.72 1.11 13.09
CA ASN A 37 -17.30 1.41 13.30
C ASN A 37 -16.75 0.84 14.61
N LYS A 38 -17.55 0.81 15.69
CA LYS A 38 -17.13 0.20 16.97
C LYS A 38 -16.93 -1.31 16.85
N VAL A 39 -17.74 -1.96 16.01
CA VAL A 39 -17.58 -3.39 15.70
C VAL A 39 -16.28 -3.60 14.92
N LEU A 40 -15.98 -2.74 13.95
CA LEU A 40 -14.73 -2.79 13.18
C LEU A 40 -13.51 -2.60 14.09
N GLU A 41 -13.50 -1.59 14.96
CA GLU A 41 -12.42 -1.38 15.94
C GLU A 41 -12.18 -2.62 16.81
N SER A 42 -13.24 -3.23 17.35
CA SER A 42 -13.13 -4.46 18.14
C SER A 42 -12.54 -5.64 17.34
N TYR A 43 -12.87 -5.76 16.05
CA TYR A 43 -12.27 -6.80 15.21
C TYR A 43 -10.83 -6.50 14.83
N ARG A 44 -10.49 -5.24 14.62
CA ARG A 44 -9.11 -4.81 14.38
C ARG A 44 -8.21 -5.17 15.55
N ASP A 45 -8.63 -4.91 16.78
CA ASP A 45 -7.93 -5.32 18.01
C ASP A 45 -7.75 -6.84 18.09
N LYS A 46 -8.79 -7.60 17.76
CA LYS A 46 -8.72 -9.08 17.77
C LYS A 46 -7.77 -9.62 16.70
N LEU A 47 -7.71 -8.99 15.52
CA LEU A 47 -6.79 -9.35 14.45
C LEU A 47 -5.34 -9.05 14.87
N ASN A 48 -5.07 -7.84 15.35
CA ASN A 48 -3.73 -7.41 15.79
C ASN A 48 -3.20 -8.26 16.96
N ASN A 49 -4.08 -8.75 17.82
CA ASN A 49 -3.72 -9.64 18.93
C ASN A 49 -3.77 -11.14 18.56
N GLY A 50 -4.01 -11.48 17.29
CA GLY A 50 -4.08 -12.89 16.84
C GLY A 50 -5.26 -13.69 17.41
N CYS A 51 -6.27 -13.02 17.99
CA CYS A 51 -7.45 -13.67 18.58
C CYS A 51 -8.44 -14.21 17.54
N ILE A 52 -8.37 -13.70 16.32
CA ILE A 52 -9.17 -14.17 15.18
C ILE A 52 -8.32 -14.15 13.92
N SER A 53 -8.56 -15.09 13.00
CA SER A 53 -7.93 -15.04 11.68
C SER A 53 -8.67 -14.12 10.73
N TRP A 54 -7.95 -13.56 9.74
CA TRP A 54 -8.53 -12.72 8.68
C TRP A 54 -9.72 -13.39 7.99
N ILE A 55 -9.58 -14.67 7.64
CA ILE A 55 -10.65 -15.45 6.99
C ILE A 55 -11.87 -15.56 7.88
N ASN A 56 -11.70 -15.84 9.18
CA ASN A 56 -12.82 -15.95 10.13
C ASN A 56 -13.50 -14.61 10.33
N PHE A 57 -12.75 -13.50 10.38
CA PHE A 57 -13.32 -12.15 10.42
C PHE A 57 -14.22 -11.89 9.21
N LEU A 58 -13.73 -12.15 7.99
CA LEU A 58 -14.51 -11.95 6.77
C LEU A 58 -15.79 -12.82 6.76
N HIS A 59 -15.65 -14.09 7.11
CA HIS A 59 -16.79 -15.03 7.13
C HIS A 59 -17.84 -14.66 8.16
N HIS A 60 -17.45 -14.35 9.40
CA HIS A 60 -18.39 -14.00 10.49
C HIS A 60 -19.21 -12.74 10.17
N ASN A 61 -18.64 -11.82 9.40
CA ASN A 61 -19.30 -10.56 9.06
C ASN A 61 -19.87 -10.56 7.62
N HIS A 62 -19.82 -11.68 6.90
CA HIS A 62 -20.27 -11.82 5.52
C HIS A 62 -19.68 -10.77 4.58
N LEU A 63 -18.35 -10.55 4.71
CA LEU A 63 -17.61 -9.54 3.96
C LEU A 63 -17.00 -10.11 2.70
N LEU A 64 -17.07 -9.32 1.64
CA LEU A 64 -16.39 -9.55 0.38
C LEU A 64 -15.35 -8.46 0.17
N LEU A 65 -14.14 -8.84 -0.22
CA LEU A 65 -13.03 -7.91 -0.45
C LEU A 65 -13.27 -7.09 -1.72
N ASP A 66 -13.15 -5.77 -1.61
CA ASP A 66 -13.26 -4.86 -2.73
C ASP A 66 -11.91 -4.70 -3.45
N TYR A 67 -11.59 -5.67 -4.28
CA TYR A 67 -10.35 -5.63 -5.09
C TYR A 67 -10.33 -4.49 -6.12
N ASN A 68 -11.51 -3.96 -6.52
CA ASN A 68 -11.59 -2.88 -7.50
C ASN A 68 -11.16 -1.53 -6.90
N SER A 69 -11.20 -1.38 -5.58
CA SER A 69 -10.72 -0.19 -4.88
C SER A 69 -9.20 -0.14 -4.73
N LEU A 70 -8.47 -1.17 -5.18
CA LEU A 70 -7.00 -1.23 -5.15
C LEU A 70 -6.43 -1.12 -6.57
N HIS A 71 -5.65 -0.09 -6.83
CA HIS A 71 -4.96 0.16 -8.09
C HIS A 71 -3.50 -0.25 -7.96
N TYR A 72 -3.13 -1.45 -8.47
CA TYR A 72 -1.77 -1.97 -8.44
C TYR A 72 -0.90 -1.27 -9.48
N PHE A 73 0.18 -0.60 -9.08
CA PHE A 73 0.95 0.23 -10.01
C PHE A 73 2.47 0.04 -9.96
N SER A 74 3.02 -0.62 -8.93
CA SER A 74 4.47 -0.73 -8.78
C SER A 74 4.88 -1.99 -8.01
N PHE A 75 6.01 -2.58 -8.40
CA PHE A 75 6.59 -3.76 -7.75
C PHE A 75 8.09 -3.55 -7.53
N TRP A 76 8.54 -3.78 -6.32
CA TRP A 76 9.93 -3.58 -5.93
C TRP A 76 10.54 -4.84 -5.36
N ILE A 77 11.77 -5.12 -5.75
CA ILE A 77 12.56 -6.22 -5.20
C ILE A 77 13.80 -5.62 -4.54
N THR A 78 14.05 -5.96 -3.27
CA THR A 78 15.26 -5.48 -2.58
C THR A 78 16.52 -5.92 -3.32
N PRO A 79 17.53 -5.04 -3.49
CA PRO A 79 18.79 -5.35 -4.18
C PRO A 79 19.52 -6.57 -3.61
N LEU A 80 20.38 -7.16 -4.44
CA LEU A 80 21.35 -8.16 -3.96
C LEU A 80 22.35 -7.50 -3.01
N GLY A 81 22.83 -8.26 -2.03
CA GLY A 81 23.79 -7.76 -1.02
C GLY A 81 23.12 -7.17 0.23
N ILE A 82 21.82 -6.95 0.24
CA ILE A 82 21.07 -6.56 1.45
C ILE A 82 20.70 -7.83 2.24
N PRO A 83 21.06 -7.93 3.55
CA PRO A 83 20.85 -9.15 4.34
C PRO A 83 19.39 -9.59 4.43
N LYS A 84 18.45 -8.64 4.50
CA LYS A 84 17.01 -8.92 4.57
C LYS A 84 16.33 -8.38 3.32
N ARG A 85 15.81 -9.27 2.49
CA ARG A 85 15.23 -8.93 1.20
C ARG A 85 13.73 -9.12 1.20
N TYR A 86 13.04 -8.19 0.56
CA TYR A 86 11.59 -8.16 0.41
C TYR A 86 11.19 -8.03 -1.05
N THR A 87 9.99 -8.48 -1.36
CA THR A 87 9.26 -8.14 -2.57
C THR A 87 8.05 -7.32 -2.14
N THR A 88 8.00 -6.06 -2.57
CA THR A 88 6.98 -5.11 -2.13
C THR A 88 6.11 -4.68 -3.30
N ARG A 89 4.81 -4.82 -3.16
CA ARG A 89 3.82 -4.35 -4.12
C ARG A 89 3.17 -3.08 -3.61
N PHE A 90 3.07 -2.08 -4.49
CA PHE A 90 2.46 -0.80 -4.16
C PHE A 90 1.09 -0.70 -4.83
N PHE A 91 0.13 -0.28 -4.04
CA PHE A 91 -1.24 -0.06 -4.45
C PHE A 91 -1.65 1.37 -4.10
N LEU A 92 -2.51 1.96 -4.93
CA LEU A 92 -3.27 3.15 -4.56
C LEU A 92 -4.68 2.71 -4.16
N ALA A 93 -5.24 3.38 -3.18
CA ALA A 93 -6.62 3.24 -2.77
C ALA A 93 -7.20 4.60 -2.41
N LEU A 94 -8.47 4.81 -2.70
CA LEU A 94 -9.20 5.96 -2.20
C LEU A 94 -9.68 5.70 -0.79
N LEU A 95 -9.52 6.70 0.09
CA LEU A 95 -10.14 6.63 1.41
C LEU A 95 -11.67 6.63 1.25
N PRO A 96 -12.39 5.61 1.76
CA PRO A 96 -13.84 5.63 1.81
C PRO A 96 -14.35 6.81 2.63
N LYS A 97 -15.43 7.47 2.16
CA LYS A 97 -15.92 8.73 2.76
C LYS A 97 -16.32 8.62 4.23
N ASP A 98 -16.74 7.43 4.64
CA ASP A 98 -17.26 7.18 5.99
C ASP A 98 -16.23 6.51 6.91
N GLN A 99 -14.96 6.45 6.50
CA GLN A 99 -13.88 5.88 7.27
C GLN A 99 -12.81 6.92 7.61
N LEU A 100 -12.24 6.80 8.80
CA LEU A 100 -11.13 7.64 9.25
C LEU A 100 -9.89 6.76 9.45
N ALA A 101 -8.77 7.19 8.89
CA ALA A 101 -7.50 6.52 9.12
C ALA A 101 -7.00 6.85 10.53
N THR A 102 -6.72 5.81 11.31
CA THR A 102 -6.14 5.91 12.65
C THR A 102 -5.04 4.87 12.80
N HIS A 103 -3.86 5.28 13.26
CA HIS A 103 -2.76 4.32 13.49
C HIS A 103 -3.12 3.31 14.60
N CYS A 104 -2.54 2.10 14.53
CA CYS A 104 -2.84 1.02 15.47
C CYS A 104 -2.15 1.20 16.84
N GLY A 105 -1.14 2.08 16.94
CA GLY A 105 -0.34 2.28 18.15
C GLY A 105 0.67 1.16 18.44
N GLY A 106 0.73 0.14 17.59
CA GLY A 106 1.68 -0.96 17.63
C GLY A 106 2.85 -0.75 16.66
N GLU A 107 2.73 -1.26 15.43
CA GLU A 107 3.76 -1.05 14.40
C GLU A 107 3.79 0.40 13.92
N LEU A 108 2.63 1.06 13.77
CA LEU A 108 2.51 2.48 13.47
C LEU A 108 2.21 3.24 14.76
N VAL A 109 3.14 4.11 15.15
CA VAL A 109 3.05 4.92 16.37
C VAL A 109 2.54 6.33 16.13
N ASP A 110 2.59 6.80 14.87
CA ASP A 110 2.11 8.12 14.45
C ASP A 110 1.64 8.09 13.01
N SER A 111 0.74 9.01 12.65
CA SER A 111 0.23 9.17 11.29
C SER A 111 -0.14 10.62 11.02
N CYS A 112 0.13 11.08 9.81
CA CYS A 112 -0.27 12.40 9.35
C CYS A 112 -0.76 12.36 7.91
N TRP A 113 -1.63 13.30 7.56
CA TRP A 113 -2.04 13.54 6.19
C TRP A 113 -1.15 14.62 5.58
N MET A 114 -0.52 14.32 4.46
CA MET A 114 0.30 15.27 3.73
C MET A 114 0.23 15.01 2.22
N SER A 115 0.55 16.02 1.43
CA SER A 115 0.72 15.83 -0.01
C SER A 115 2.03 15.09 -0.30
N ALA A 116 2.13 14.51 -1.51
CA ALA A 116 3.38 13.89 -1.94
C ALA A 116 4.54 14.89 -1.92
N ASN A 117 4.31 16.14 -2.33
CA ASN A 117 5.32 17.20 -2.30
C ASN A 117 5.76 17.54 -0.88
N ASP A 118 4.83 17.70 0.07
CA ASP A 118 5.17 18.01 1.46
C ASP A 118 6.00 16.88 2.09
N ALA A 119 5.66 15.62 1.79
CA ALA A 119 6.43 14.46 2.25
C ALA A 119 7.86 14.45 1.67
N LEU A 120 8.04 14.81 0.40
CA LEU A 120 9.35 14.92 -0.24
C LEU A 120 10.19 16.05 0.39
N ILE A 121 9.58 17.21 0.67
CA ILE A 121 10.23 18.33 1.34
C ILE A 121 10.64 17.93 2.76
N ALA A 122 9.74 17.37 3.55
CA ALA A 122 10.04 16.93 4.92
C ALA A 122 11.16 15.87 4.96
N ASN A 123 11.24 14.99 3.96
CA ASN A 123 12.37 14.06 3.85
C ASN A 123 13.68 14.77 3.48
N GLN A 124 13.65 15.78 2.62
CA GLN A 124 14.82 16.55 2.22
C GLN A 124 15.36 17.38 3.40
N ASP A 125 14.48 17.94 4.22
CA ASP A 125 14.81 18.75 5.39
C ASP A 125 15.27 17.88 6.59
N GLY A 126 15.09 16.55 6.49
CA GLY A 126 15.49 15.59 7.52
C GLY A 126 14.46 15.40 8.64
N ASP A 127 13.24 15.97 8.50
CA ASP A 127 12.16 15.84 9.47
C ASP A 127 11.59 14.42 9.52
N ILE A 128 11.56 13.75 8.37
CA ILE A 128 11.15 12.34 8.24
C ILE A 128 12.14 11.55 7.37
N SER A 129 12.24 10.25 7.63
CA SER A 129 13.05 9.35 6.80
C SER A 129 12.13 8.43 5.98
N ILE A 130 12.20 8.55 4.66
CA ILE A 130 11.37 7.78 3.74
C ILE A 130 12.22 6.75 3.02
N PRO A 131 11.83 5.45 3.02
CA PRO A 131 12.50 4.41 2.25
C PRO A 131 12.53 4.73 0.76
N TYR A 132 13.61 4.37 0.09
CA TYR A 132 13.82 4.70 -1.32
C TYR A 132 12.65 4.32 -2.26
N PRO A 133 12.04 3.11 -2.20
CA PRO A 133 10.90 2.78 -3.05
C PRO A 133 9.71 3.73 -2.83
N THR A 134 9.45 4.11 -1.59
CA THR A 134 8.39 5.06 -1.23
C THR A 134 8.72 6.46 -1.73
N LEU A 135 9.99 6.89 -1.66
CA LEU A 135 10.46 8.17 -2.18
C LEU A 135 10.23 8.28 -3.69
N VAL A 136 10.58 7.25 -4.45
CA VAL A 136 10.34 7.19 -5.91
C VAL A 136 8.84 7.21 -6.20
N THR A 137 8.06 6.47 -5.44
CA THR A 137 6.59 6.48 -5.56
C THR A 137 6.01 7.88 -5.34
N LEU A 138 6.42 8.57 -4.28
CA LEU A 138 5.95 9.93 -3.98
C LEU A 138 6.35 10.93 -5.08
N ARG A 139 7.56 10.82 -5.63
CA ARG A 139 7.99 11.65 -6.79
C ARG A 139 7.09 11.43 -8.00
N GLN A 140 6.78 10.17 -8.33
CA GLN A 140 5.87 9.86 -9.43
C GLN A 140 4.45 10.42 -9.16
N MET A 141 3.95 10.29 -7.92
CA MET A 141 2.64 10.83 -7.54
C MET A 141 2.60 12.36 -7.61
N SER A 142 3.69 13.04 -7.27
CA SER A 142 3.76 14.52 -7.29
C SER A 142 3.69 15.14 -8.68
N GLU A 143 3.86 14.35 -9.74
CA GLU A 143 3.73 14.81 -11.14
C GLU A 143 2.26 14.99 -11.57
N PHE A 144 1.30 14.47 -10.79
CA PHE A 144 -0.12 14.52 -11.14
C PHE A 144 -0.85 15.69 -10.46
N ASN A 145 -1.57 16.45 -11.27
CA ASN A 145 -2.34 17.61 -10.80
C ASN A 145 -3.78 17.27 -10.36
N SER A 146 -4.19 16.00 -10.52
CA SER A 146 -5.51 15.53 -10.08
C SER A 146 -5.48 14.08 -9.68
N LEU A 147 -6.36 13.74 -8.73
CA LEU A 147 -6.56 12.37 -8.29
C LEU A 147 -6.97 11.44 -9.45
N GLN A 148 -7.85 11.93 -10.35
CA GLN A 148 -8.31 11.14 -11.49
C GLN A 148 -7.17 10.80 -12.46
N SER A 149 -6.24 11.73 -12.72
CA SER A 149 -5.10 11.46 -13.59
C SER A 149 -4.12 10.46 -12.95
N LEU A 150 -3.93 10.52 -11.64
CA LEU A 150 -3.12 9.55 -10.89
C LEU A 150 -3.73 8.14 -10.93
N LEU A 151 -5.05 8.02 -10.71
CA LEU A 151 -5.74 6.73 -10.77
C LEU A 151 -5.71 6.13 -12.19
N ASN A 152 -5.99 6.95 -13.21
CA ASN A 152 -5.91 6.50 -14.60
C ASN A 152 -4.50 6.00 -14.97
N TRP A 153 -3.46 6.66 -14.48
CA TRP A 153 -2.09 6.21 -14.66
C TRP A 153 -1.81 4.86 -13.98
N ALA A 154 -2.32 4.67 -12.75
CA ALA A 154 -2.16 3.39 -12.05
C ALA A 154 -2.91 2.25 -12.77
N ASP A 155 -4.12 2.51 -13.23
CA ASP A 155 -4.94 1.55 -13.99
C ASP A 155 -4.29 1.19 -15.32
N GLU A 156 -3.72 2.17 -16.03
CA GLU A 156 -2.98 1.90 -17.27
C GLU A 156 -1.76 1.02 -17.02
N ARG A 157 -1.01 1.24 -15.95
CA ARG A 157 0.09 0.36 -15.54
C ARG A 157 -0.39 -1.06 -15.24
N ALA A 158 -1.50 -1.20 -14.51
CA ALA A 158 -2.09 -2.51 -14.25
C ALA A 158 -2.49 -3.24 -15.54
N ARG A 159 -2.96 -2.49 -16.55
CA ARG A 159 -3.43 -3.02 -17.85
C ARG A 159 -2.29 -3.44 -18.78
N VAL A 160 -1.23 -2.63 -18.88
CA VAL A 160 -0.11 -2.89 -19.82
C VAL A 160 1.02 -3.72 -19.20
N GLY A 161 1.07 -3.80 -17.89
CA GLY A 161 2.09 -4.50 -17.11
C GLY A 161 2.69 -3.59 -16.05
N VAL A 162 2.62 -4.03 -14.79
CA VAL A 162 3.19 -3.28 -13.67
C VAL A 162 4.71 -3.38 -13.72
N PRO A 163 5.43 -2.24 -13.71
CA PRO A 163 6.89 -2.25 -13.74
C PRO A 163 7.46 -2.91 -12.49
N CYS A 164 8.47 -3.76 -12.71
CA CYS A 164 9.26 -4.38 -11.65
C CYS A 164 10.58 -3.64 -11.50
N TYR A 165 10.81 -3.06 -10.33
CA TYR A 165 12.04 -2.36 -10.01
C TYR A 165 12.97 -3.28 -9.22
N PHE A 166 14.15 -3.53 -9.78
CA PHE A 166 15.22 -4.29 -9.14
C PHE A 166 16.49 -3.44 -9.11
N PRO A 167 16.62 -2.52 -8.13
CA PRO A 167 17.75 -1.63 -8.06
C PRO A 167 19.07 -2.40 -7.90
N SER A 168 20.12 -1.98 -8.61
CA SER A 168 21.49 -2.43 -8.36
C SER A 168 22.17 -1.47 -7.38
N MET A 169 22.92 -2.00 -6.41
CA MET A 169 23.79 -1.20 -5.58
C MET A 169 25.12 -0.99 -6.30
N HIS A 170 25.35 0.18 -6.89
CA HIS A 170 26.66 0.57 -7.33
C HIS A 170 27.38 1.28 -6.17
N SER A 171 28.53 0.75 -5.81
CA SER A 171 29.45 1.32 -4.82
C SER A 171 30.31 2.43 -5.44
N ASP A 172 29.70 3.50 -5.92
CA ASP A 172 30.42 4.73 -6.17
C ASP A 172 30.36 5.63 -4.94
N VAL A 173 31.55 6.02 -4.52
CA VAL A 173 31.88 6.54 -3.15
C VAL A 173 31.15 7.84 -2.79
N ASN A 174 30.32 8.44 -3.65
CA ASN A 174 29.64 9.72 -3.37
C ASN A 174 28.19 9.87 -3.85
N GLU A 175 27.61 8.88 -4.57
CA GLU A 175 26.19 8.91 -4.91
C GLU A 175 25.66 7.48 -5.04
N THR A 176 24.71 7.08 -4.19
CA THR A 176 23.95 5.85 -4.40
C THR A 176 22.98 6.08 -5.57
N ARG A 177 23.48 5.94 -6.79
CA ARG A 177 22.62 5.89 -7.98
C ARG A 177 22.02 4.52 -8.07
N LEU A 178 20.72 4.46 -7.96
CA LEU A 178 19.94 3.25 -8.25
C LEU A 178 19.63 3.27 -9.76
N ASP A 179 20.24 2.33 -10.47
CA ASP A 179 19.94 2.14 -11.88
C ASP A 179 18.57 1.45 -12.00
N THR A 180 17.63 2.11 -12.67
CA THR A 180 16.29 1.61 -12.96
C THR A 180 16.22 1.00 -14.36
N SER A 181 17.32 0.47 -14.89
CA SER A 181 17.31 -0.18 -16.18
C SER A 181 16.42 -1.43 -16.16
N PHE A 182 15.42 -1.42 -17.02
CA PHE A 182 14.55 -2.54 -17.28
C PHE A 182 15.29 -3.56 -18.13
N ASP A 183 15.57 -4.75 -17.62
CA ASP A 183 15.79 -5.91 -18.48
C ASP A 183 14.42 -6.40 -18.94
N SER A 184 14.20 -6.25 -20.26
CA SER A 184 13.04 -6.70 -21.03
C SER A 184 13.00 -8.21 -21.17
#